data_a76a97b2fe94ce609ba4fa39235b4a48
#
_entry.id   a76a97b2fe94ce609ba4fa39235b4a48
#
_cell.length_a   1.000
_cell.length_b   1.000
_cell.length_c   1.000
_cell.angle_alpha   90.00
_cell.angle_beta   90.00
_cell.angle_gamma   90.00
#
_symmetry.space_group_name_H-M   'P 1'
#
loop_
_entity.id
_entity.type
_entity.pdbx_description
1 polymer ?
#
loop_
_entity_poly.entity_id
_entity_poly.type
_entity_poly.pdbx_seq_one_letter_code
_entity_poly.pdbx_strand_id
1 'polypeptide(L)'
;LDIKNAFLHGDLQEEVYMEQPPGFVAPGEYGKVCRLNKSLYGLKQSPRAWFGKFSQALEKFGMQKSKSDHSVFYKQSHGGIILLVVYVDDIVITGSDPRGISSLKSFLTTQFHTQDLGMLKYFLGVEVSRSKKGIFLSQRKYVLDLLMESGKLGAKPCSTPMVPNLQLTKEGELCADPERYRRLIGKLNYLTVTRPDIAYSVSVLSQYMSSPTIDHWKAAEQVLHYLKGAPGRGILYGNYGHTRIECFSDSDWAGCKEDRRSTSGYCVFVGGNLVSWKSKKQNVVSRSSAEAEYRAMAKSVCEVIWVYQLLSEVGIKVSVPAKLWCDNQAALHIASNPVFHERTKHIEIDCHFVREKIQQGLITTGYVKT
;
A
#
# COMPACT_ATOMS: atom_id res chain seq x y z
N LEU A 1 14.31 -10.04 -10.34
CA LEU A 1 14.16 -10.70 -11.63
C LEU A 1 13.10 -9.97 -12.44
N ASP A 2 13.25 -9.99 -13.77
CA ASP A 2 12.27 -9.55 -14.74
C ASP A 2 11.86 -10.73 -15.60
N ILE A 3 10.57 -10.84 -15.95
CA ILE A 3 10.06 -11.87 -16.88
C ILE A 3 9.65 -11.24 -18.18
N LYS A 4 10.38 -11.55 -19.24
CA LYS A 4 10.08 -11.02 -20.57
C LYS A 4 8.73 -11.48 -21.07
N ASN A 5 7.88 -10.50 -21.45
CA ASN A 5 6.57 -10.75 -22.04
C ASN A 5 5.66 -11.65 -21.16
N ALA A 6 5.56 -11.35 -19.87
CA ALA A 6 4.87 -12.16 -18.87
C ALA A 6 3.49 -12.65 -19.33
N PHE A 7 2.63 -11.78 -19.89
CA PHE A 7 1.29 -12.16 -20.32
C PHE A 7 1.27 -13.18 -21.44
N LEU A 8 2.29 -13.23 -22.30
CA LEU A 8 2.37 -14.20 -23.40
C LEU A 8 2.60 -15.65 -22.93
N HIS A 9 2.97 -15.83 -21.66
CA HIS A 9 3.09 -17.17 -21.05
C HIS A 9 1.76 -17.74 -20.58
N GLY A 10 0.72 -16.90 -20.37
CA GLY A 10 -0.57 -17.33 -19.83
C GLY A 10 -1.32 -18.24 -20.81
N ASP A 11 -1.87 -19.34 -20.29
CA ASP A 11 -2.69 -20.26 -21.08
C ASP A 11 -4.15 -19.77 -21.05
N LEU A 12 -4.80 -19.75 -22.23
CA LEU A 12 -6.22 -19.42 -22.34
C LEU A 12 -7.05 -20.68 -22.18
N GLN A 13 -8.05 -20.66 -21.31
CA GLN A 13 -8.99 -21.76 -21.12
C GLN A 13 -10.19 -21.63 -22.06
N GLU A 14 -10.53 -20.40 -22.44
CA GLU A 14 -11.60 -20.05 -23.36
C GLU A 14 -11.09 -19.85 -24.78
N GLU A 15 -11.95 -20.04 -25.76
CA GLU A 15 -11.65 -19.72 -27.17
C GLU A 15 -11.71 -18.20 -27.38
N VAL A 16 -10.56 -17.63 -27.79
CA VAL A 16 -10.44 -16.21 -28.10
C VAL A 16 -9.94 -16.09 -29.53
N TYR A 17 -10.64 -15.27 -30.30
CA TYR A 17 -10.31 -14.99 -31.69
C TYR A 17 -9.98 -13.51 -31.85
N MET A 18 -9.07 -13.21 -32.77
CA MET A 18 -8.72 -11.84 -33.19
C MET A 18 -8.57 -11.78 -34.70
N GLU A 19 -8.72 -10.60 -35.26
CA GLU A 19 -8.41 -10.34 -36.64
C GLU A 19 -6.93 -10.59 -36.91
N GLN A 20 -6.61 -10.98 -38.17
CA GLN A 20 -5.22 -11.14 -38.57
C GLN A 20 -4.50 -9.79 -38.44
N PRO A 21 -3.25 -9.76 -37.92
CA PRO A 21 -2.49 -8.52 -37.82
C PRO A 21 -2.31 -7.86 -39.19
N PRO A 22 -2.37 -6.51 -39.27
CA PRO A 22 -2.10 -5.81 -40.52
C PRO A 22 -0.73 -6.19 -41.12
N GLY A 23 -0.69 -6.49 -42.40
CA GLY A 23 0.52 -6.94 -43.10
C GLY A 23 0.83 -8.45 -43.02
N PHE A 24 0.06 -9.22 -42.23
CA PHE A 24 0.21 -10.69 -42.13
C PHE A 24 -0.96 -11.47 -42.71
N VAL A 25 -1.85 -10.81 -43.46
CA VAL A 25 -2.96 -11.46 -44.15
C VAL A 25 -2.42 -12.16 -45.42
N ALA A 26 -2.49 -13.49 -45.44
CA ALA A 26 -2.06 -14.24 -46.61
C ALA A 26 -3.01 -14.03 -47.81
N PRO A 27 -2.51 -14.01 -49.07
CA PRO A 27 -3.35 -13.90 -50.22
C PRO A 27 -4.43 -15.01 -50.25
N GLY A 28 -5.69 -14.65 -50.41
CA GLY A 28 -6.83 -15.56 -50.41
C GLY A 28 -7.39 -15.92 -49.03
N GLU A 29 -6.82 -15.41 -47.93
CA GLU A 29 -7.27 -15.68 -46.55
C GLU A 29 -7.97 -14.49 -45.90
N TYR A 30 -8.47 -13.57 -46.71
CA TYR A 30 -9.25 -12.43 -46.24
C TYR A 30 -10.51 -12.90 -45.50
N GLY A 31 -10.77 -12.33 -44.32
CA GLY A 31 -11.91 -12.68 -43.49
C GLY A 31 -11.70 -13.86 -42.52
N LYS A 32 -10.55 -14.53 -42.55
CA LYS A 32 -10.19 -15.50 -41.54
C LYS A 32 -9.71 -14.79 -40.28
N VAL A 33 -9.94 -15.41 -39.14
CA VAL A 33 -9.50 -14.93 -37.80
C VAL A 33 -8.45 -15.86 -37.21
N CYS A 34 -7.59 -15.32 -36.35
CA CYS A 34 -6.62 -16.08 -35.60
C CYS A 34 -7.23 -16.57 -34.30
N ARG A 35 -7.20 -17.87 -34.03
CA ARG A 35 -7.47 -18.42 -32.72
C ARG A 35 -6.23 -18.26 -31.85
N LEU A 36 -6.36 -17.63 -30.68
CA LEU A 36 -5.25 -17.44 -29.76
C LEU A 36 -5.00 -18.72 -28.97
N ASN A 37 -3.77 -19.20 -28.96
CA ASN A 37 -3.33 -20.32 -28.15
C ASN A 37 -2.87 -19.87 -26.74
N LYS A 38 -2.44 -18.61 -26.62
CA LYS A 38 -1.95 -17.99 -25.38
C LYS A 38 -2.48 -16.58 -25.25
N SER A 39 -2.46 -16.07 -24.05
CA SER A 39 -2.90 -14.70 -23.78
C SER A 39 -1.99 -13.65 -24.42
N LEU A 40 -2.56 -12.48 -24.69
CA LEU A 40 -1.89 -11.31 -25.26
C LEU A 40 -2.08 -10.10 -24.37
N TYR A 41 -1.18 -9.12 -24.51
CA TYR A 41 -1.39 -7.80 -23.90
C TYR A 41 -2.69 -7.18 -24.44
N GLY A 42 -3.45 -6.52 -23.56
CA GLY A 42 -4.73 -5.92 -23.89
C GLY A 42 -5.97 -6.80 -23.64
N LEU A 43 -5.83 -8.11 -23.49
CA LEU A 43 -6.94 -8.97 -23.10
C LEU A 43 -7.22 -8.83 -21.60
N LYS A 44 -8.49 -8.73 -21.23
CA LYS A 44 -8.95 -8.59 -19.83
C LYS A 44 -8.49 -9.74 -18.92
N GLN A 45 -8.42 -10.96 -19.46
CA GLN A 45 -8.06 -12.19 -18.73
C GLN A 45 -6.55 -12.46 -18.66
N SER A 46 -5.71 -11.77 -19.44
CA SER A 46 -4.26 -12.04 -19.49
C SER A 46 -3.54 -11.95 -18.15
N PRO A 47 -3.81 -10.95 -17.28
CA PRO A 47 -3.21 -10.91 -15.95
C PRO A 47 -3.55 -12.12 -15.11
N ARG A 48 -4.79 -12.62 -15.17
CA ARG A 48 -5.24 -13.80 -14.43
C ARG A 48 -4.61 -15.08 -14.98
N ALA A 49 -4.57 -15.25 -16.30
CA ALA A 49 -3.95 -16.40 -16.97
C ALA A 49 -2.45 -16.48 -16.64
N TRP A 50 -1.75 -15.36 -16.73
CA TRP A 50 -0.34 -15.26 -16.35
C TRP A 50 -0.11 -15.60 -14.87
N PHE A 51 -0.83 -14.96 -13.96
CA PHE A 51 -0.68 -15.20 -12.52
C PHE A 51 -0.98 -16.65 -12.15
N GLY A 52 -1.98 -17.29 -12.77
CA GLY A 52 -2.27 -18.71 -12.61
C GLY A 52 -1.11 -19.61 -13.03
N LYS A 53 -0.53 -19.35 -14.21
CA LYS A 53 0.63 -20.09 -14.73
C LYS A 53 1.85 -19.94 -13.82
N PHE A 54 2.12 -18.72 -13.40
CA PHE A 54 3.24 -18.41 -12.50
C PHE A 54 3.08 -19.06 -11.12
N SER A 55 1.87 -19.00 -10.53
CA SER A 55 1.56 -19.65 -9.26
C SER A 55 1.78 -21.17 -9.32
N GLN A 56 1.30 -21.82 -10.39
CA GLN A 56 1.52 -23.27 -10.58
C GLN A 56 3.01 -23.62 -10.69
N ALA A 57 3.81 -22.79 -11.33
CA ALA A 57 5.26 -23.00 -11.39
C ALA A 57 5.90 -22.88 -10.00
N LEU A 58 5.53 -21.89 -9.22
CA LEU A 58 6.05 -21.71 -7.86
C LEU A 58 5.61 -22.85 -6.92
N GLU A 59 4.37 -23.33 -7.04
CA GLU A 59 3.86 -24.49 -6.27
C GLU A 59 4.65 -25.76 -6.61
N LYS A 60 4.98 -25.99 -7.91
CA LYS A 60 5.86 -27.10 -8.34
C LYS A 60 7.26 -27.01 -7.72
N PHE A 61 7.78 -25.82 -7.51
CA PHE A 61 9.04 -25.62 -6.77
C PHE A 61 8.89 -25.84 -5.27
N GLY A 62 7.66 -25.97 -4.77
CA GLY A 62 7.33 -26.17 -3.36
C GLY A 62 7.23 -24.87 -2.57
N MET A 63 6.93 -23.73 -3.23
CA MET A 63 6.54 -22.50 -2.56
C MET A 63 5.06 -22.53 -2.20
N GLN A 64 4.71 -21.85 -1.11
CA GLN A 64 3.34 -21.65 -0.67
C GLN A 64 2.93 -20.20 -0.96
N LYS A 65 1.70 -20.00 -1.44
CA LYS A 65 1.12 -18.69 -1.61
C LYS A 65 0.55 -18.20 -0.28
N SER A 66 0.86 -16.96 0.10
CA SER A 66 0.28 -16.33 1.28
C SER A 66 -1.24 -16.16 1.12
N LYS A 67 -1.97 -16.38 2.20
CA LYS A 67 -3.41 -16.10 2.30
C LYS A 67 -3.67 -14.64 2.64
N SER A 68 -2.72 -14.00 3.32
CA SER A 68 -2.79 -12.61 3.74
C SER A 68 -2.48 -11.63 2.61
N ASP A 69 -1.59 -12.02 1.67
CA ASP A 69 -1.29 -11.26 0.44
C ASP A 69 -0.99 -12.22 -0.72
N HIS A 70 -1.86 -12.26 -1.70
CA HIS A 70 -1.75 -13.18 -2.82
C HIS A 70 -0.56 -12.91 -3.76
N SER A 71 0.08 -11.76 -3.67
CA SER A 71 1.32 -11.45 -4.43
C SER A 71 2.58 -12.01 -3.77
N VAL A 72 2.46 -12.52 -2.54
CA VAL A 72 3.56 -13.06 -1.74
C VAL A 72 3.58 -14.57 -1.78
N PHE A 73 4.74 -15.14 -2.09
CA PHE A 73 5.02 -16.58 -1.99
C PHE A 73 6.18 -16.80 -1.04
N TYR A 74 6.15 -17.88 -0.29
CA TYR A 74 7.18 -18.21 0.68
C TYR A 74 7.49 -19.70 0.71
N LYS A 75 8.71 -20.04 1.14
CA LYS A 75 9.15 -21.41 1.39
C LYS A 75 10.08 -21.40 2.59
N GLN A 76 9.77 -22.24 3.56
CA GLN A 76 10.67 -22.52 4.68
C GLN A 76 11.53 -23.74 4.33
N SER A 77 12.83 -23.67 4.58
CA SER A 77 13.80 -24.74 4.35
C SER A 77 14.73 -24.87 5.56
N HIS A 78 15.56 -25.93 5.57
CA HIS A 78 16.62 -26.04 6.57
C HIS A 78 17.66 -24.90 6.50
N GLY A 79 17.81 -24.27 5.33
CA GLY A 79 18.71 -23.11 5.11
C GLY A 79 18.11 -21.77 5.53
N GLY A 80 16.82 -21.73 5.87
CA GLY A 80 16.11 -20.51 6.22
C GLY A 80 14.83 -20.33 5.44
N ILE A 81 14.46 -19.06 5.21
CA ILE A 81 13.24 -18.70 4.50
C ILE A 81 13.56 -18.08 3.13
N ILE A 82 12.72 -18.37 2.15
CA ILE A 82 12.69 -17.72 0.84
C ILE A 82 11.36 -17.01 0.72
N LEU A 83 11.39 -15.74 0.38
CA LEU A 83 10.24 -14.90 0.09
C LEU A 83 10.32 -14.42 -1.36
N LEU A 84 9.19 -14.47 -2.06
CA LEU A 84 9.04 -13.94 -3.41
C LEU A 84 7.80 -13.06 -3.46
N VAL A 85 7.97 -11.85 -3.98
CA VAL A 85 6.86 -10.93 -4.27
C VAL A 85 6.80 -10.73 -5.77
N VAL A 86 5.61 -10.92 -6.35
CA VAL A 86 5.37 -10.77 -7.79
C VAL A 86 4.47 -9.58 -8.08
N TYR A 87 4.88 -8.77 -9.05
CA TYR A 87 4.07 -7.72 -9.62
C TYR A 87 4.18 -7.77 -11.15
N VAL A 88 3.26 -8.49 -11.79
CA VAL A 88 3.22 -8.79 -13.23
C VAL A 88 4.51 -9.48 -13.69
N ASP A 89 5.45 -8.77 -14.26
CA ASP A 89 6.77 -9.20 -14.77
C ASP A 89 7.91 -8.94 -13.79
N ASP A 90 7.72 -8.00 -12.87
CA ASP A 90 8.69 -7.67 -11.83
C ASP A 90 8.60 -8.62 -10.64
N ILE A 91 9.73 -9.25 -10.28
CA ILE A 91 9.81 -10.19 -9.17
C ILE A 91 10.93 -9.81 -8.21
N VAL A 92 10.57 -9.66 -6.93
CA VAL A 92 11.54 -9.51 -5.85
C VAL A 92 11.69 -10.83 -5.10
N ILE A 93 12.93 -11.32 -4.98
CA ILE A 93 13.26 -12.49 -4.18
C ILE A 93 14.17 -12.07 -3.04
N THR A 94 13.84 -12.50 -1.83
CA THR A 94 14.63 -12.22 -0.62
C THR A 94 14.54 -13.39 0.35
N GLY A 95 15.35 -13.39 1.39
CA GLY A 95 15.30 -14.42 2.43
C GLY A 95 16.65 -14.69 3.04
N SER A 96 16.70 -15.65 3.95
CA SER A 96 17.89 -16.08 4.68
C SER A 96 18.51 -17.37 4.14
N ASP A 97 17.95 -17.96 3.06
CA ASP A 97 18.48 -19.16 2.39
C ASP A 97 19.07 -18.81 1.01
N PRO A 98 20.37 -18.44 0.91
CA PRO A 98 21.01 -18.08 -0.35
C PRO A 98 21.02 -19.21 -1.39
N ARG A 99 21.17 -20.46 -0.94
CA ARG A 99 21.18 -21.66 -1.83
C ARG A 99 19.79 -21.89 -2.41
N GLY A 100 18.76 -21.82 -1.59
CA GLY A 100 17.38 -21.93 -2.03
C GLY A 100 16.98 -20.82 -2.99
N ILE A 101 17.43 -19.57 -2.75
CA ILE A 101 17.22 -18.43 -3.68
C ILE A 101 17.89 -18.71 -5.03
N SER A 102 19.14 -19.19 -5.04
CA SER A 102 19.84 -19.55 -6.28
C SER A 102 19.11 -20.67 -7.05
N SER A 103 18.67 -21.71 -6.35
CA SER A 103 17.90 -22.81 -6.94
C SER A 103 16.56 -22.33 -7.53
N LEU A 104 15.85 -21.43 -6.82
CA LEU A 104 14.61 -20.82 -7.31
C LEU A 104 14.84 -20.01 -8.58
N LYS A 105 15.89 -19.19 -8.62
CA LYS A 105 16.25 -18.43 -9.83
C LYS A 105 16.53 -19.36 -11.02
N SER A 106 17.34 -20.40 -10.83
CA SER A 106 17.62 -21.40 -11.86
C SER A 106 16.37 -22.11 -12.34
N PHE A 107 15.47 -22.50 -11.43
CA PHE A 107 14.20 -23.11 -11.77
C PHE A 107 13.33 -22.16 -12.60
N LEU A 108 13.17 -20.91 -12.17
CA LEU A 108 12.37 -19.93 -12.93
C LEU A 108 12.92 -19.69 -14.33
N THR A 109 14.24 -19.70 -14.53
CA THR A 109 14.88 -19.59 -15.85
C THR A 109 14.54 -20.78 -16.76
N THR A 110 14.28 -21.97 -16.22
CA THR A 110 13.83 -23.12 -17.03
C THR A 110 12.36 -23.03 -17.40
N GLN A 111 11.56 -22.31 -16.66
CA GLN A 111 10.10 -22.19 -16.88
C GLN A 111 9.73 -20.96 -17.73
N PHE A 112 10.45 -19.86 -17.57
CA PHE A 112 10.15 -18.56 -18.17
C PHE A 112 11.41 -17.89 -18.70
N HIS A 113 11.21 -16.93 -19.59
CA HIS A 113 12.32 -16.09 -20.09
C HIS A 113 12.61 -15.01 -19.02
N THR A 114 13.56 -15.32 -18.13
CA THR A 114 13.89 -14.44 -16.99
C THR A 114 15.21 -13.70 -17.20
N GLN A 115 15.27 -12.46 -16.70
CA GLN A 115 16.50 -11.69 -16.59
C GLN A 115 16.80 -11.45 -15.11
N ASP A 116 17.97 -11.88 -14.63
CA ASP A 116 18.41 -11.56 -13.27
C ASP A 116 19.05 -10.16 -13.24
N LEU A 117 18.38 -9.24 -12.56
CA LEU A 117 18.81 -7.85 -12.40
C LEU A 117 19.77 -7.66 -11.19
N GLY A 118 20.13 -8.75 -10.51
CA GLY A 118 21.02 -8.73 -9.35
C GLY A 118 20.38 -8.15 -8.09
N MET A 119 21.17 -7.41 -7.31
CA MET A 119 20.69 -6.78 -6.06
C MET A 119 19.62 -5.73 -6.34
N LEU A 120 18.54 -5.77 -5.55
CA LEU A 120 17.43 -4.83 -5.68
C LEU A 120 17.90 -3.39 -5.45
N LYS A 121 17.79 -2.55 -6.49
CA LYS A 121 18.11 -1.11 -6.48
C LYS A 121 16.89 -0.25 -6.82
N TYR A 122 15.93 -0.83 -7.53
CA TYR A 122 14.75 -0.13 -8.01
C TYR A 122 13.60 -1.13 -8.18
N PHE A 123 12.42 -0.78 -7.72
CA PHE A 123 11.22 -1.61 -7.85
C PHE A 123 9.98 -0.73 -7.89
N LEU A 124 9.20 -0.84 -8.95
CA LEU A 124 7.94 -0.11 -9.13
C LEU A 124 8.08 1.40 -8.82
N GLY A 125 9.10 2.07 -9.30
CA GLY A 125 9.30 3.50 -9.03
C GLY A 125 9.90 3.85 -7.68
N VAL A 126 10.18 2.84 -6.83
CA VAL A 126 10.84 3.01 -5.53
C VAL A 126 12.33 2.69 -5.65
N GLU A 127 13.17 3.63 -5.28
CA GLU A 127 14.62 3.48 -5.18
C GLU A 127 14.99 2.78 -3.87
N VAL A 128 15.85 1.79 -3.93
CA VAL A 128 16.31 1.00 -2.78
C VAL A 128 17.81 1.17 -2.59
N SER A 129 18.19 1.81 -1.51
CA SER A 129 19.60 1.98 -1.11
C SER A 129 19.90 1.19 0.16
N ARG A 130 21.11 0.66 0.25
CA ARG A 130 21.56 -0.15 1.40
C ARG A 130 22.80 0.44 2.03
N SER A 131 22.86 0.44 3.34
CA SER A 131 23.99 0.88 4.13
C SER A 131 24.14 0.05 5.39
N LYS A 132 25.18 0.30 6.18
CA LYS A 132 25.32 -0.31 7.53
C LYS A 132 24.17 0.07 8.49
N LYS A 133 23.44 1.17 8.22
CA LYS A 133 22.29 1.60 9.03
C LYS A 133 21.00 0.87 8.67
N GLY A 134 20.95 0.22 7.50
CA GLY A 134 19.75 -0.48 7.03
C GLY A 134 19.44 -0.27 5.55
N ILE A 135 18.18 -0.45 5.21
CA ILE A 135 17.62 -0.29 3.87
C ILE A 135 16.83 1.01 3.82
N PHE A 136 17.16 1.87 2.86
CA PHE A 136 16.47 3.14 2.65
C PHE A 136 15.65 3.07 1.37
N LEU A 137 14.35 3.37 1.49
CA LEU A 137 13.39 3.44 0.39
C LEU A 137 13.06 4.89 0.09
N SER A 138 13.18 5.32 -1.16
CA SER A 138 12.79 6.66 -1.60
C SER A 138 12.23 6.65 -3.02
N GLN A 139 11.61 7.75 -3.42
CA GLN A 139 11.13 7.99 -4.77
C GLN A 139 11.67 9.33 -5.28
N ARG A 140 12.97 9.58 -5.07
CA ARG A 140 13.61 10.86 -5.41
C ARG A 140 13.41 11.23 -6.89
N LYS A 141 13.69 10.29 -7.80
CA LYS A 141 13.50 10.52 -9.24
C LYS A 141 12.04 10.86 -9.54
N TYR A 142 11.10 10.10 -9.00
CA TYR A 142 9.67 10.32 -9.19
C TYR A 142 9.22 11.71 -8.70
N VAL A 143 9.73 12.18 -7.55
CA VAL A 143 9.47 13.54 -7.05
C VAL A 143 10.02 14.59 -8.01
N LEU A 144 11.24 14.42 -8.51
CA LEU A 144 11.85 15.36 -9.46
C LEU A 144 11.09 15.41 -10.79
N ASP A 145 10.70 14.25 -11.32
CA ASP A 145 9.90 14.14 -12.53
C ASP A 145 8.53 14.84 -12.34
N LEU A 146 7.88 14.66 -11.18
CA LEU A 146 6.62 15.31 -10.84
C LEU A 146 6.76 16.83 -10.73
N LEU A 147 7.84 17.32 -10.11
CA LEU A 147 8.14 18.75 -10.01
C LEU A 147 8.44 19.37 -11.38
N MET A 148 9.11 18.64 -12.25
CA MET A 148 9.40 19.07 -13.64
C MET A 148 8.11 19.17 -14.44
N GLU A 149 7.28 18.14 -14.45
CA GLU A 149 5.99 18.07 -15.16
C GLU A 149 5.01 19.17 -14.69
N SER A 150 5.02 19.46 -13.39
CA SER A 150 4.19 20.53 -12.80
C SER A 150 4.77 21.94 -12.96
N GLY A 151 5.99 22.11 -13.51
CA GLY A 151 6.68 23.40 -13.63
C GLY A 151 7.18 23.96 -12.29
N LYS A 152 7.33 23.12 -11.27
CA LYS A 152 7.69 23.52 -9.89
C LYS A 152 9.15 23.26 -9.50
N LEU A 153 10.02 22.85 -10.44
CA LEU A 153 11.46 22.66 -10.15
C LEU A 153 12.14 23.95 -9.63
N GLY A 154 11.75 25.12 -10.13
CA GLY A 154 12.27 26.42 -9.68
C GLY A 154 11.50 27.03 -8.51
N ALA A 155 10.45 26.36 -7.99
CA ALA A 155 9.60 26.92 -6.94
C ALA A 155 10.34 27.04 -5.59
N LYS A 156 9.96 28.05 -4.80
CA LYS A 156 10.44 28.21 -3.42
C LYS A 156 9.85 27.09 -2.55
N PRO A 157 10.66 26.33 -1.79
CA PRO A 157 10.17 25.31 -0.91
C PRO A 157 9.41 25.89 0.29
N CYS A 158 8.52 25.08 0.89
CA CYS A 158 7.84 25.39 2.15
C CYS A 158 8.07 24.28 3.20
N SER A 159 7.76 24.58 4.47
CA SER A 159 8.07 23.70 5.62
C SER A 159 6.97 22.70 5.91
N THR A 160 5.74 22.88 5.44
CA THR A 160 4.59 22.01 5.71
C THR A 160 3.85 21.64 4.43
N PRO A 161 3.37 20.40 4.28
CA PRO A 161 2.65 19.97 3.08
C PRO A 161 1.22 20.53 2.98
N MET A 162 0.68 21.07 4.08
CA MET A 162 -0.62 21.73 4.12
C MET A 162 -0.59 22.85 5.13
N VAL A 163 -1.23 23.97 4.81
CA VAL A 163 -1.35 25.09 5.74
C VAL A 163 -2.18 24.63 6.95
N PRO A 164 -1.70 24.89 8.18
CA PRO A 164 -2.46 24.56 9.38
C PRO A 164 -3.85 25.21 9.36
N ASN A 165 -4.86 24.46 9.82
CA ASN A 165 -6.26 24.90 9.89
C ASN A 165 -6.88 25.32 8.56
N LEU A 166 -6.27 24.95 7.42
CA LEU A 166 -6.84 25.18 6.10
C LEU A 166 -8.21 24.50 5.98
N GLN A 167 -9.21 25.29 5.66
CA GLN A 167 -10.57 24.78 5.45
C GLN A 167 -10.84 24.75 3.94
N LEU A 168 -10.88 23.55 3.39
CA LEU A 168 -11.29 23.30 2.02
C LEU A 168 -12.77 22.93 1.98
N THR A 169 -13.51 23.51 1.02
CA THR A 169 -14.95 23.26 0.81
C THR A 169 -15.19 22.98 -0.67
N LYS A 170 -16.37 22.42 -1.00
CA LYS A 170 -16.77 22.18 -2.39
C LYS A 170 -17.19 23.47 -3.10
N GLU A 171 -17.41 24.53 -2.35
CA GLU A 171 -17.75 25.85 -2.88
C GLU A 171 -16.50 26.56 -3.40
N GLY A 172 -16.65 27.39 -4.43
CA GLY A 172 -15.59 28.17 -5.01
C GLY A 172 -15.52 28.04 -6.53
N GLU A 173 -14.59 28.78 -7.12
CA GLU A 173 -14.34 28.74 -8.56
C GLU A 173 -13.73 27.41 -8.97
N LEU A 174 -14.34 26.75 -9.97
CA LEU A 174 -13.89 25.45 -10.44
C LEU A 174 -12.55 25.52 -11.15
N CYS A 175 -11.74 24.50 -11.01
CA CYS A 175 -10.52 24.33 -11.79
C CYS A 175 -10.85 24.24 -13.29
N ALA A 176 -10.12 24.98 -14.10
CA ALA A 176 -10.25 24.95 -15.57
C ALA A 176 -9.89 23.56 -16.15
N ASP A 177 -8.95 22.85 -15.54
CA ASP A 177 -8.54 21.48 -15.94
C ASP A 177 -8.65 20.51 -14.75
N PRO A 178 -9.83 19.95 -14.49
CA PRO A 178 -10.03 18.96 -13.43
C PRO A 178 -9.28 17.63 -13.67
N GLU A 179 -8.98 17.28 -14.94
CA GLU A 179 -8.21 16.08 -15.28
C GLU A 179 -6.76 16.21 -14.81
N ARG A 180 -6.17 17.39 -14.99
CA ARG A 180 -4.82 17.68 -14.50
C ARG A 180 -4.75 17.55 -12.96
N TYR A 181 -5.79 18.04 -12.27
CA TYR A 181 -5.88 17.86 -10.81
C TYR A 181 -5.94 16.38 -10.44
N ARG A 182 -6.81 15.60 -11.06
CA ARG A 182 -6.93 14.14 -10.79
C ARG A 182 -5.62 13.40 -11.02
N ARG A 183 -4.93 13.69 -12.14
CA ARG A 183 -3.61 13.10 -12.43
C ARG A 183 -2.58 13.47 -11.36
N LEU A 184 -2.53 14.73 -10.95
CA LEU A 184 -1.61 15.18 -9.90
C LEU A 184 -1.89 14.48 -8.57
N ILE A 185 -3.14 14.46 -8.11
CA ILE A 185 -3.50 13.80 -6.85
C ILE A 185 -3.23 12.28 -6.92
N GLY A 186 -3.50 11.63 -8.04
CA GLY A 186 -3.14 10.23 -8.26
C GLY A 186 -1.64 9.98 -8.11
N LYS A 187 -0.80 10.84 -8.69
CA LYS A 187 0.67 10.77 -8.56
C LYS A 187 1.14 11.03 -7.13
N LEU A 188 0.55 12.01 -6.45
CA LEU A 188 0.85 12.29 -5.04
C LEU A 188 0.42 11.14 -4.13
N ASN A 189 -0.72 10.51 -4.42
CA ASN A 189 -1.19 9.33 -3.67
C ASN A 189 -0.20 8.16 -3.80
N TYR A 190 0.32 7.90 -5.00
CA TYR A 190 1.37 6.90 -5.19
C TYR A 190 2.64 7.24 -4.39
N LEU A 191 3.02 8.50 -4.32
CA LEU A 191 4.20 8.96 -3.57
C LEU A 191 4.07 8.72 -2.06
N THR A 192 2.85 8.63 -1.51
CA THR A 192 2.64 8.33 -0.07
C THR A 192 3.21 6.98 0.36
N VAL A 193 3.53 6.07 -0.57
CA VAL A 193 4.19 4.77 -0.29
C VAL A 193 5.57 4.94 0.37
N THR A 194 6.30 6.03 0.08
CA THR A 194 7.60 6.33 0.69
C THR A 194 7.60 7.64 1.47
N ARG A 195 6.51 8.41 1.39
CA ARG A 195 6.35 9.72 2.00
C ARG A 195 5.10 9.76 2.89
N PRO A 196 5.15 9.10 4.06
CA PRO A 196 4.03 9.13 5.01
C PRO A 196 3.68 10.54 5.49
N ASP A 197 4.63 11.45 5.46
CA ASP A 197 4.50 12.85 5.86
C ASP A 197 3.51 13.67 5.00
N ILE A 198 3.20 13.23 3.77
CA ILE A 198 2.17 13.87 2.93
C ILE A 198 0.83 13.10 2.92
N ALA A 199 0.73 11.95 3.60
CA ALA A 199 -0.44 11.08 3.49
C ALA A 199 -1.75 11.76 3.92
N TYR A 200 -1.73 12.57 4.96
CA TYR A 200 -2.88 13.36 5.41
C TYR A 200 -3.32 14.37 4.33
N SER A 201 -2.38 15.21 3.87
CA SER A 201 -2.67 16.25 2.88
C SER A 201 -3.25 15.67 1.59
N VAL A 202 -2.66 14.58 1.09
CA VAL A 202 -3.13 13.88 -0.10
C VAL A 202 -4.50 13.25 0.13
N SER A 203 -4.75 12.67 1.31
CA SER A 203 -6.06 12.13 1.67
C SER A 203 -7.16 13.20 1.68
N VAL A 204 -6.87 14.40 2.20
CA VAL A 204 -7.80 15.53 2.17
C VAL A 204 -8.09 15.95 0.73
N LEU A 205 -7.05 16.18 -0.08
CA LEU A 205 -7.17 16.61 -1.46
C LEU A 205 -7.90 15.58 -2.35
N SER A 206 -7.74 14.31 -2.06
CA SER A 206 -8.42 13.23 -2.78
C SER A 206 -9.95 13.26 -2.64
N GLN A 207 -10.49 13.94 -1.63
CA GLN A 207 -11.94 14.07 -1.45
C GLN A 207 -12.59 14.98 -2.49
N TYR A 208 -11.80 15.82 -3.18
CA TYR A 208 -12.27 16.82 -4.13
C TYR A 208 -12.01 16.47 -5.60
N MET A 209 -11.64 15.23 -5.90
CA MET A 209 -11.32 14.79 -7.28
C MET A 209 -12.49 14.87 -8.25
N SER A 210 -13.74 14.81 -7.76
CA SER A 210 -14.95 14.89 -8.62
C SER A 210 -15.19 16.32 -9.14
N SER A 211 -14.95 17.32 -8.29
CA SER A 211 -15.21 18.74 -8.61
C SER A 211 -14.17 19.63 -7.90
N PRO A 212 -12.91 19.66 -8.40
CA PRO A 212 -11.86 20.46 -7.77
C PRO A 212 -12.06 21.95 -8.05
N THR A 213 -11.78 22.79 -7.03
CA THR A 213 -11.75 24.24 -7.13
C THR A 213 -10.32 24.76 -7.25
N ILE A 214 -10.17 26.05 -7.57
CA ILE A 214 -8.86 26.72 -7.60
C ILE A 214 -8.15 26.60 -6.24
N ASP A 215 -8.88 26.64 -5.13
CA ASP A 215 -8.26 26.52 -3.80
C ASP A 215 -7.74 25.08 -3.53
N HIS A 216 -8.41 24.06 -4.06
CA HIS A 216 -7.88 22.68 -4.04
C HIS A 216 -6.59 22.58 -4.85
N TRP A 217 -6.52 23.26 -6.01
CA TRP A 217 -5.30 23.30 -6.81
C TRP A 217 -4.15 23.98 -6.08
N LYS A 218 -4.37 25.16 -5.47
CA LYS A 218 -3.37 25.86 -4.64
C LYS A 218 -2.88 24.98 -3.47
N ALA A 219 -3.78 24.27 -2.81
CA ALA A 219 -3.41 23.35 -1.75
C ALA A 219 -2.59 22.14 -2.26
N ALA A 220 -2.84 21.63 -3.48
CA ALA A 220 -2.01 20.63 -4.13
C ALA A 220 -0.62 21.18 -4.51
N GLU A 221 -0.53 22.44 -4.96
CA GLU A 221 0.75 23.13 -5.20
C GLU A 221 1.57 23.30 -3.91
N GLN A 222 0.92 23.52 -2.77
CA GLN A 222 1.58 23.56 -1.46
C GLN A 222 2.32 22.25 -1.18
N VAL A 223 1.70 21.08 -1.49
CA VAL A 223 2.36 19.78 -1.36
C VAL A 223 3.59 19.68 -2.25
N LEU A 224 3.52 20.19 -3.49
CA LEU A 224 4.68 20.22 -4.40
C LEU A 224 5.82 21.10 -3.87
N HIS A 225 5.51 22.28 -3.32
CA HIS A 225 6.50 23.14 -2.69
C HIS A 225 7.16 22.48 -1.47
N TYR A 226 6.41 21.74 -0.68
CA TYR A 226 6.94 20.94 0.42
C TYR A 226 7.88 19.84 -0.07
N LEU A 227 7.48 19.08 -1.10
CA LEU A 227 8.29 18.02 -1.71
C LEU A 227 9.59 18.57 -2.30
N LYS A 228 9.57 19.78 -2.87
CA LYS A 228 10.75 20.48 -3.38
C LYS A 228 11.80 20.71 -2.30
N GLY A 229 11.39 20.92 -1.05
CA GLY A 229 12.30 21.13 0.08
C GLY A 229 13.15 19.89 0.42
N ALA A 230 12.64 18.68 0.15
CA ALA A 230 13.35 17.43 0.42
C ALA A 230 12.90 16.32 -0.55
N PRO A 231 13.28 16.39 -1.84
CA PRO A 231 12.82 15.43 -2.85
C PRO A 231 13.35 14.00 -2.61
N GLY A 232 14.50 13.87 -1.95
CA GLY A 232 15.09 12.57 -1.61
C GLY A 232 14.69 12.01 -0.24
N ARG A 233 13.73 12.63 0.47
CA ARG A 233 13.23 12.07 1.73
C ARG A 233 12.50 10.75 1.48
N GLY A 234 12.64 9.79 2.41
CA GLY A 234 12.06 8.45 2.33
C GLY A 234 12.03 7.77 3.68
N ILE A 235 11.98 6.44 3.70
CA ILE A 235 11.88 5.61 4.90
C ILE A 235 13.15 4.79 5.06
N LEU A 236 13.71 4.79 6.26
CA LEU A 236 14.85 3.96 6.63
C LEU A 236 14.38 2.78 7.48
N TYR A 237 14.67 1.59 7.04
CA TYR A 237 14.42 0.34 7.75
C TYR A 237 15.71 -0.15 8.39
N GLY A 238 15.77 -0.10 9.72
CA GLY A 238 16.92 -0.53 10.52
C GLY A 238 16.69 -1.90 11.17
N ASN A 239 17.78 -2.52 11.64
CA ASN A 239 17.68 -3.70 12.48
C ASN A 239 17.82 -3.30 13.94
N TYR A 240 16.73 -3.36 14.69
CA TYR A 240 16.69 -3.01 16.13
C TYR A 240 16.63 -4.27 17.01
N GLY A 241 16.83 -5.46 16.45
CA GLY A 241 16.96 -6.71 17.21
C GLY A 241 15.67 -7.27 17.78
N HIS A 242 14.49 -6.80 17.33
CA HIS A 242 13.19 -7.31 17.77
C HIS A 242 12.14 -7.23 16.67
N THR A 243 11.01 -7.96 16.87
CA THR A 243 9.88 -8.03 15.94
C THR A 243 8.57 -7.57 16.59
N ARG A 244 8.64 -6.73 17.63
CA ARG A 244 7.43 -6.19 18.29
C ARG A 244 6.61 -5.36 17.32
N ILE A 245 5.29 -5.51 17.39
CA ILE A 245 4.35 -4.68 16.64
C ILE A 245 3.81 -3.61 17.59
N GLU A 246 3.89 -2.36 17.14
CA GLU A 246 3.30 -1.20 17.81
C GLU A 246 2.47 -0.42 16.80
N CYS A 247 1.33 0.09 17.22
CA CYS A 247 0.45 0.88 16.39
C CYS A 247 0.02 2.14 17.15
N PHE A 248 0.08 3.28 16.50
CA PHE A 248 -0.47 4.54 16.98
C PHE A 248 -1.73 4.84 16.21
N SER A 249 -2.80 5.16 16.91
CA SER A 249 -4.12 5.47 16.36
C SER A 249 -4.56 6.84 16.85
N ASP A 250 -5.13 7.64 15.95
CA ASP A 250 -5.61 8.99 16.22
C ASP A 250 -6.83 9.31 15.34
N SER A 251 -7.71 10.18 15.81
CA SER A 251 -8.83 10.67 15.01
C SER A 251 -9.23 12.08 15.40
N ASP A 252 -9.32 12.98 14.43
CA ASP A 252 -10.04 14.23 14.66
C ASP A 252 -11.52 13.94 14.98
N TRP A 253 -12.17 14.84 15.70
CA TRP A 253 -13.61 14.74 15.89
C TRP A 253 -14.35 15.79 15.06
N ALA A 254 -15.21 15.28 14.12
CA ALA A 254 -16.06 16.11 13.29
C ALA A 254 -15.28 17.20 12.51
N GLY A 255 -14.04 16.89 12.09
CA GLY A 255 -13.12 17.85 11.46
C GLY A 255 -13.58 18.33 10.09
N CYS A 256 -14.33 17.52 9.35
CA CYS A 256 -14.91 17.97 8.09
C CYS A 256 -16.12 18.90 8.32
N LYS A 257 -16.03 20.15 7.84
CA LYS A 257 -17.10 21.14 8.01
C LYS A 257 -18.38 20.78 7.22
N GLU A 258 -18.22 20.15 6.06
CA GLU A 258 -19.36 19.87 5.17
C GLU A 258 -20.28 18.78 5.71
N ASP A 259 -19.72 17.69 6.18
CA ASP A 259 -20.50 16.50 6.57
C ASP A 259 -20.21 16.02 8.00
N ARG A 260 -19.38 16.78 8.74
CA ARG A 260 -19.02 16.52 10.15
C ARG A 260 -18.44 15.14 10.41
N ARG A 261 -17.87 14.51 9.38
CA ARG A 261 -17.17 13.25 9.55
C ARG A 261 -15.74 13.48 10.03
N SER A 262 -15.27 12.54 10.83
CA SER A 262 -13.92 12.50 11.38
C SER A 262 -12.92 11.89 10.41
N THR A 263 -11.64 12.23 10.52
CA THR A 263 -10.54 11.56 9.82
C THR A 263 -9.80 10.68 10.80
N SER A 264 -9.66 9.39 10.48
CA SER A 264 -8.83 8.46 11.24
C SER A 264 -7.44 8.37 10.64
N GLY A 265 -6.43 8.33 11.50
CA GLY A 265 -5.04 8.07 11.17
C GLY A 265 -4.48 6.89 11.95
N TYR A 266 -3.55 6.15 11.35
CA TYR A 266 -2.73 5.18 12.08
C TYR A 266 -1.33 5.05 11.48
N CYS A 267 -0.41 4.60 12.34
CA CYS A 267 0.94 4.22 11.97
C CYS A 267 1.28 2.89 12.63
N VAL A 268 1.65 1.86 11.85
CA VAL A 268 2.04 0.53 12.35
C VAL A 268 3.54 0.36 12.20
N PHE A 269 4.18 -0.06 13.28
CA PHE A 269 5.60 -0.33 13.35
C PHE A 269 5.84 -1.82 13.61
N VAL A 270 6.84 -2.39 12.93
CA VAL A 270 7.37 -3.74 13.20
C VAL A 270 8.86 -3.60 13.50
N GLY A 271 9.27 -4.08 14.66
CA GLY A 271 10.67 -3.97 15.05
C GLY A 271 11.19 -2.53 15.05
N GLY A 272 10.36 -1.54 15.45
CA GLY A 272 10.71 -0.12 15.42
C GLY A 272 10.67 0.55 14.04
N ASN A 273 10.33 -0.19 12.98
CA ASN A 273 10.25 0.34 11.61
C ASN A 273 8.81 0.59 11.20
N LEU A 274 8.53 1.74 10.61
CA LEU A 274 7.21 2.10 10.08
C LEU A 274 6.92 1.26 8.83
N VAL A 275 5.91 0.38 8.89
CA VAL A 275 5.58 -0.56 7.81
C VAL A 275 4.21 -0.32 7.17
N SER A 276 3.27 0.28 7.91
CA SER A 276 1.98 0.66 7.37
C SER A 276 1.48 1.96 8.00
N TRP A 277 0.78 2.77 7.21
CA TRP A 277 0.17 4.04 7.65
C TRP A 277 -1.01 4.37 6.77
N LYS A 278 -1.95 5.11 7.35
CA LYS A 278 -3.12 5.55 6.63
C LYS A 278 -3.70 6.81 7.26
N SER A 279 -4.23 7.68 6.41
CA SER A 279 -5.14 8.74 6.80
C SER A 279 -6.41 8.61 5.96
N LYS A 280 -7.58 8.46 6.60
CA LYS A 280 -8.83 8.25 5.88
C LYS A 280 -10.02 8.80 6.63
N LYS A 281 -10.86 9.54 5.93
CA LYS A 281 -12.15 10.03 6.42
C LYS A 281 -13.07 8.84 6.76
N GLN A 282 -13.73 8.92 7.91
CA GLN A 282 -14.72 7.93 8.34
C GLN A 282 -15.96 7.97 7.45
N ASN A 283 -16.63 6.82 7.28
CA ASN A 283 -17.83 6.72 6.44
C ASN A 283 -19.09 7.28 7.11
N VAL A 284 -19.05 7.44 8.43
CA VAL A 284 -20.17 7.89 9.27
C VAL A 284 -19.73 9.02 10.19
N VAL A 285 -20.68 9.79 10.70
CA VAL A 285 -20.47 10.84 11.69
C VAL A 285 -20.36 10.20 13.07
N SER A 286 -19.31 10.51 13.81
CA SER A 286 -19.13 10.11 15.19
C SER A 286 -19.78 11.13 16.13
N ARG A 287 -20.55 10.65 17.13
CA ARG A 287 -21.30 11.49 18.05
C ARG A 287 -20.46 12.07 19.18
N SER A 288 -19.26 11.54 19.38
CA SER A 288 -18.28 12.03 20.36
C SER A 288 -16.84 11.79 19.88
N SER A 289 -15.87 12.47 20.47
CA SER A 289 -14.45 12.23 20.22
C SER A 289 -14.05 10.80 20.57
N ALA A 290 -14.53 10.26 21.70
CA ALA A 290 -14.27 8.87 22.09
C ALA A 290 -14.76 7.86 21.05
N GLU A 291 -15.90 8.12 20.39
CA GLU A 291 -16.40 7.27 19.31
C GLU A 291 -15.51 7.37 18.06
N ALA A 292 -15.10 8.58 17.67
CA ALA A 292 -14.19 8.79 16.54
C ALA A 292 -12.87 8.04 16.75
N GLU A 293 -12.27 8.18 17.93
CA GLU A 293 -11.06 7.49 18.33
C GLU A 293 -11.25 5.97 18.34
N TYR A 294 -12.36 5.48 18.90
CA TYR A 294 -12.62 4.05 18.94
C TYR A 294 -12.73 3.42 17.54
N ARG A 295 -13.37 4.12 16.60
CA ARG A 295 -13.41 3.71 15.18
C ARG A 295 -12.04 3.69 14.53
N ALA A 296 -11.17 4.65 14.90
CA ALA A 296 -9.79 4.66 14.45
C ALA A 296 -9.02 3.47 15.02
N MET A 297 -9.17 3.18 16.33
CA MET A 297 -8.61 1.99 16.99
C MET A 297 -9.04 0.70 16.29
N ALA A 298 -10.33 0.51 16.00
CA ALA A 298 -10.84 -0.70 15.35
C ALA A 298 -10.20 -0.91 13.97
N LYS A 299 -10.07 0.15 13.15
CA LYS A 299 -9.36 0.09 11.85
C LYS A 299 -7.88 -0.26 12.02
N SER A 300 -7.24 0.32 13.03
CA SER A 300 -5.83 0.06 13.36
C SER A 300 -5.62 -1.39 13.77
N VAL A 301 -6.54 -1.96 14.55
CA VAL A 301 -6.51 -3.38 14.93
C VAL A 301 -6.63 -4.30 13.71
N CYS A 302 -7.50 -3.99 12.73
CA CYS A 302 -7.56 -4.76 11.48
C CYS A 302 -6.20 -4.83 10.79
N GLU A 303 -5.51 -3.70 10.70
CA GLU A 303 -4.19 -3.63 10.07
C GLU A 303 -3.12 -4.39 10.86
N VAL A 304 -3.10 -4.23 12.19
CA VAL A 304 -2.19 -4.97 13.08
C VAL A 304 -2.37 -6.48 12.94
N ILE A 305 -3.62 -6.96 12.91
CA ILE A 305 -3.92 -8.39 12.74
C ILE A 305 -3.47 -8.88 11.37
N TRP A 306 -3.70 -8.10 10.31
CA TRP A 306 -3.21 -8.44 8.97
C TRP A 306 -1.68 -8.55 8.92
N VAL A 307 -0.96 -7.58 9.48
CA VAL A 307 0.52 -7.61 9.58
C VAL A 307 0.97 -8.83 10.37
N TYR A 308 0.33 -9.10 11.52
CA TYR A 308 0.63 -10.28 12.34
C TYR A 308 0.45 -11.59 11.56
N GLN A 309 -0.68 -11.73 10.84
CA GLN A 309 -0.97 -12.92 10.04
C GLN A 309 0.07 -13.11 8.93
N LEU A 310 0.38 -12.06 8.18
CA LEU A 310 1.38 -12.09 7.11
C LEU A 310 2.76 -12.53 7.64
N LEU A 311 3.22 -11.92 8.73
CA LEU A 311 4.52 -12.27 9.33
C LEU A 311 4.55 -13.70 9.86
N SER A 312 3.44 -14.16 10.46
CA SER A 312 3.31 -15.53 10.98
C SER A 312 3.30 -16.55 9.84
N GLU A 313 2.57 -16.31 8.75
CA GLU A 313 2.54 -17.17 7.56
C GLU A 313 3.94 -17.36 6.97
N VAL A 314 4.69 -16.28 6.84
CA VAL A 314 6.05 -16.34 6.30
C VAL A 314 7.08 -16.85 7.32
N GLY A 315 6.66 -17.26 8.53
CA GLY A 315 7.54 -17.89 9.54
C GLY A 315 8.37 -16.91 10.37
N ILE A 316 8.03 -15.62 10.35
CA ILE A 316 8.67 -14.63 11.21
C ILE A 316 7.97 -14.65 12.57
N LYS A 317 8.71 -15.00 13.63
CA LYS A 317 8.19 -14.97 15.00
C LYS A 317 7.95 -13.51 15.43
N VAL A 318 6.71 -13.21 15.74
CA VAL A 318 6.28 -11.90 16.21
C VAL A 318 5.99 -11.98 17.71
N SER A 319 6.47 -10.99 18.46
CA SER A 319 6.13 -10.86 19.87
C SER A 319 4.69 -10.41 20.04
N VAL A 320 3.90 -11.13 20.79
CA VAL A 320 2.53 -10.74 21.18
C VAL A 320 2.49 -10.44 22.68
N PRO A 321 1.56 -9.61 23.12
CA PRO A 321 0.60 -8.82 22.35
C PRO A 321 1.23 -7.64 21.61
N ALA A 322 0.66 -7.29 20.45
CA ALA A 322 0.96 -6.02 19.79
C ALA A 322 0.42 -4.85 20.62
N LYS A 323 1.15 -3.73 20.69
CA LYS A 323 0.76 -2.57 21.47
C LYS A 323 0.02 -1.55 20.60
N LEU A 324 -1.22 -1.21 20.98
CA LEU A 324 -2.03 -0.16 20.37
C LEU A 324 -2.05 1.08 21.29
N TRP A 325 -1.53 2.18 20.81
CA TRP A 325 -1.46 3.45 21.48
C TRP A 325 -2.58 4.38 21.02
N CYS A 326 -3.27 5.02 21.97
CA CYS A 326 -4.32 6.01 21.72
C CYS A 326 -4.22 7.10 22.79
N ASP A 327 -4.53 8.34 22.45
CA ASP A 327 -4.51 9.48 23.37
C ASP A 327 -5.86 9.74 24.06
N ASN A 328 -6.91 8.99 23.71
CA ASN A 328 -8.24 9.13 24.27
C ASN A 328 -8.51 8.10 25.39
N GLN A 329 -8.42 8.54 26.64
CA GLN A 329 -8.66 7.67 27.79
C GLN A 329 -10.06 7.06 27.82
N ALA A 330 -11.09 7.78 27.34
CA ALA A 330 -12.46 7.25 27.29
C ALA A 330 -12.56 6.10 26.28
N ALA A 331 -11.92 6.21 25.11
CA ALA A 331 -11.85 5.12 24.14
C ALA A 331 -11.12 3.90 24.72
N LEU A 332 -10.01 4.11 25.41
CA LEU A 332 -9.27 3.03 26.10
C LEU A 332 -10.09 2.37 27.19
N HIS A 333 -10.86 3.15 27.96
CA HIS A 333 -11.76 2.61 28.98
C HIS A 333 -12.88 1.75 28.37
N ILE A 334 -13.46 2.17 27.24
CA ILE A 334 -14.44 1.37 26.49
C ILE A 334 -13.81 0.06 26.01
N ALA A 335 -12.55 0.07 25.57
CA ALA A 335 -11.85 -1.13 25.13
C ALA A 335 -11.58 -2.14 26.24
N SER A 336 -11.26 -1.66 27.46
CA SER A 336 -10.92 -2.49 28.61
C SER A 336 -12.13 -2.98 29.42
N ASN A 337 -13.28 -2.30 29.32
CA ASN A 337 -14.45 -2.60 30.13
C ASN A 337 -15.40 -3.60 29.39
N PRO A 338 -15.67 -4.78 29.95
CA PRO A 338 -16.56 -5.78 29.35
C PRO A 338 -18.05 -5.42 29.42
N VAL A 339 -18.44 -4.46 30.27
CA VAL A 339 -19.85 -4.11 30.47
C VAL A 339 -20.37 -3.32 29.27
N PHE A 340 -21.50 -3.80 28.72
CA PHE A 340 -22.23 -3.13 27.63
C PHE A 340 -22.76 -1.78 28.11
N HIS A 341 -22.28 -0.69 27.51
CA HIS A 341 -22.89 0.61 27.73
C HIS A 341 -23.93 0.84 26.61
N GLU A 342 -25.18 1.10 26.97
CA GLU A 342 -26.26 1.47 26.03
C GLU A 342 -25.89 2.62 25.10
N ARG A 343 -24.95 3.46 25.53
CA ARG A 343 -24.41 4.59 24.75
C ARG A 343 -23.50 4.20 23.59
N THR A 344 -23.10 2.93 23.45
CA THR A 344 -22.15 2.46 22.43
C THR A 344 -22.79 1.58 21.35
N LYS A 345 -24.13 1.46 21.30
CA LYS A 345 -24.84 0.62 20.32
C LYS A 345 -24.38 0.83 18.87
N HIS A 346 -24.09 2.05 18.47
CA HIS A 346 -23.70 2.41 17.10
C HIS A 346 -22.21 2.13 16.76
N ILE A 347 -21.40 1.71 17.74
CA ILE A 347 -20.03 1.17 17.56
C ILE A 347 -19.89 -0.23 18.17
N GLU A 348 -20.98 -0.92 18.37
CA GLU A 348 -21.05 -2.21 19.07
C GLU A 348 -20.13 -3.25 18.39
N ILE A 349 -20.16 -3.33 17.06
CA ILE A 349 -19.34 -4.24 16.29
C ILE A 349 -17.85 -3.94 16.49
N ASP A 350 -17.46 -2.66 16.42
CA ASP A 350 -16.09 -2.21 16.68
C ASP A 350 -15.66 -2.56 18.12
N CYS A 351 -16.58 -2.38 19.10
CA CYS A 351 -16.32 -2.70 20.50
C CYS A 351 -16.09 -4.19 20.70
N HIS A 352 -16.92 -5.05 20.12
CA HIS A 352 -16.77 -6.50 20.16
C HIS A 352 -15.44 -6.93 19.55
N PHE A 353 -15.14 -6.44 18.36
CA PHE A 353 -13.95 -6.79 17.62
C PHE A 353 -12.67 -6.47 18.40
N VAL A 354 -12.52 -5.24 18.87
CA VAL A 354 -11.31 -4.82 19.61
C VAL A 354 -11.17 -5.62 20.91
N ARG A 355 -12.24 -5.79 21.68
CA ARG A 355 -12.24 -6.56 22.93
C ARG A 355 -11.89 -8.03 22.71
N GLU A 356 -12.45 -8.65 21.67
CA GLU A 356 -12.10 -10.03 21.28
C GLU A 356 -10.58 -10.17 21.06
N LYS A 357 -9.95 -9.22 20.35
CA LYS A 357 -8.50 -9.28 20.09
C LYS A 357 -7.66 -9.03 21.35
N ILE A 358 -8.16 -8.23 22.28
CA ILE A 358 -7.54 -8.08 23.60
C ILE A 358 -7.65 -9.38 24.41
N GLN A 359 -8.83 -10.01 24.47
CA GLN A 359 -9.07 -11.27 25.18
C GLN A 359 -8.25 -12.43 24.61
N GLN A 360 -8.07 -12.46 23.30
CA GLN A 360 -7.19 -13.42 22.61
C GLN A 360 -5.70 -13.19 22.89
N GLY A 361 -5.32 -12.12 23.59
CA GLY A 361 -3.92 -11.75 23.85
C GLY A 361 -3.14 -11.33 22.60
N LEU A 362 -3.83 -10.96 21.52
CA LEU A 362 -3.19 -10.51 20.26
C LEU A 362 -2.78 -9.06 20.34
N ILE A 363 -3.56 -8.23 21.03
CA ILE A 363 -3.29 -6.80 21.23
C ILE A 363 -3.41 -6.42 22.71
N THR A 364 -2.75 -5.35 23.07
CA THR A 364 -2.96 -4.62 24.32
C THR A 364 -3.01 -3.13 24.04
N THR A 365 -3.80 -2.40 24.79
CA THR A 365 -3.95 -0.95 24.62
C THR A 365 -3.05 -0.18 25.57
N GLY A 366 -2.71 1.06 25.23
CA GLY A 366 -1.94 1.96 26.07
C GLY A 366 -2.26 3.41 25.78
N TYR A 367 -2.12 4.24 26.79
CA TYR A 367 -2.28 5.68 26.67
C TYR A 367 -0.97 6.31 26.19
N VAL A 368 -1.06 7.23 25.23
CA VAL A 368 0.03 8.11 24.82
C VAL A 368 -0.47 9.55 24.91
N LYS A 369 0.35 10.43 25.47
CA LYS A 369 0.03 11.85 25.52
C LYS A 369 0.41 12.50 24.20
N THR A 370 -0.49 13.25 23.58
CA THR A 370 -0.25 14.12 22.42
C THR A 370 0.34 15.45 22.81
#